data_62782a7308331921c4780ff7f9f50f2b
#
_entry.id   62782a7308331921c4780ff7f9f50f2b
#
_cell.length_a   1.000
_cell.length_b   1.000
_cell.length_c   1.000
_cell.angle_alpha   90.00
_cell.angle_beta   90.00
_cell.angle_gamma   90.00
#
_symmetry.space_group_name_H-M   'P 1'
#
loop_
_entity.id
_entity.type
_entity.pdbx_description
1 polymer ?
#
loop_
_entity_poly.entity_id
_entity_poly.type
_entity_poly.pdbx_seq_one_letter_code
_entity_poly.pdbx_strand_id
1 'polypeptide(L)'
;LLIGQIARGIDGREAFQEVDFTQLYSGIAKWVTEIRDPKRIPEILAHAFSVAMSGRPGPVVIALPEDMLREEVMLPPQLPYSAAVEQAPTTEQLARLSSMLAEAISPIMILGGSRWSEEARQAIVLFAERQQLPVAVSFRRQQLFDHTHHLYAGDLGIGVNPALIARIRSADLIIAIGARLSENPSQVFTLFDIPSLKQNFVHVHPGPEELGRIYSPTLAICASPVSFALAVVDLPMAHLREADSIHRDYEAWTDVLPQTPGAVDMSEVMTHLRDKSPEDVIITNGAGNYSIWVHRYWRFRHYGSQVAPTSGSMGYGLPAAVAAGLRRPEKRVFCFAGDGCLQMTIQELAVLAEHKLKVTVF
;
A
#
# COMPACT_ATOMS: atom_id res chain seq x y z
N LEU A 1 14.63 11.25 -2.30
CA LEU A 1 15.25 11.45 -3.61
C LEU A 1 16.35 12.49 -3.48
N LEU A 2 17.56 12.18 -3.96
CA LEU A 2 18.66 13.13 -4.08
C LEU A 2 18.80 13.52 -5.55
N ILE A 3 18.94 14.82 -5.84
CA ILE A 3 19.05 15.36 -7.20
C ILE A 3 20.25 16.29 -7.27
N GLY A 4 21.09 16.15 -8.32
CA GLY A 4 22.16 17.11 -8.62
C GLY A 4 21.59 18.47 -9.01
N GLN A 5 22.24 19.53 -8.56
CA GLN A 5 21.93 20.92 -8.89
C GLN A 5 23.19 21.61 -9.41
N ILE A 6 23.04 22.64 -10.19
CA ILE A 6 24.15 23.49 -10.66
C ILE A 6 24.91 24.13 -9.49
N ALA A 7 26.12 24.62 -9.75
CA ALA A 7 26.93 25.31 -8.76
C ALA A 7 26.21 26.58 -8.25
N ARG A 8 26.25 26.84 -6.94
CA ARG A 8 25.60 27.99 -6.27
C ARG A 8 26.02 29.35 -6.84
N GLY A 9 27.26 29.44 -7.36
CA GLY A 9 27.81 30.69 -7.88
C GLY A 9 27.23 31.15 -9.22
N ILE A 10 26.50 30.26 -9.93
CA ILE A 10 25.88 30.57 -11.24
C ILE A 10 24.34 30.48 -11.20
N ASP A 11 23.78 30.25 -10.03
CA ASP A 11 22.34 30.18 -9.76
C ASP A 11 21.62 31.45 -10.19
N GLY A 12 20.44 31.32 -10.80
CA GLY A 12 19.62 32.45 -11.28
C GLY A 12 20.10 33.10 -12.58
N ARG A 13 20.96 32.44 -13.37
CA ARG A 13 21.49 32.93 -14.64
C ARG A 13 21.02 32.12 -15.86
N GLU A 14 20.00 31.31 -15.69
CA GLU A 14 19.57 30.34 -16.73
C GLU A 14 20.74 29.43 -17.17
N ALA A 15 21.52 28.97 -16.18
CA ALA A 15 22.66 28.10 -16.42
C ALA A 15 22.23 26.75 -17.04
N PHE A 16 23.12 26.10 -17.76
CA PHE A 16 22.84 24.80 -18.36
C PHE A 16 22.43 23.78 -17.27
N GLN A 17 21.26 23.16 -17.42
CA GLN A 17 20.63 22.23 -16.47
C GLN A 17 20.14 22.87 -15.16
N GLU A 18 20.01 24.19 -15.07
CA GLU A 18 19.40 24.84 -13.94
C GLU A 18 17.89 24.53 -13.85
N VAL A 19 17.43 24.07 -12.70
CA VAL A 19 16.01 23.81 -12.43
C VAL A 19 15.67 24.23 -11.01
N ASP A 20 14.57 24.96 -10.84
CA ASP A 20 13.97 25.16 -9.52
C ASP A 20 13.28 23.87 -9.06
N PHE A 21 14.03 22.98 -8.41
CA PHE A 21 13.50 21.72 -7.90
C PHE A 21 12.50 21.92 -6.77
N THR A 22 12.57 23.02 -6.04
CA THR A 22 11.61 23.34 -4.98
C THR A 22 10.24 23.56 -5.58
N GLN A 23 10.14 24.36 -6.64
CA GLN A 23 8.90 24.58 -7.36
C GLN A 23 8.43 23.30 -8.09
N LEU A 24 9.34 22.61 -8.78
CA LEU A 24 9.02 21.41 -9.58
C LEU A 24 8.37 20.29 -8.75
N TYR A 25 8.88 20.05 -7.55
CA TYR A 25 8.42 18.93 -6.70
C TYR A 25 7.45 19.32 -5.59
N SER A 26 7.13 20.62 -5.41
CA SER A 26 6.28 21.11 -4.32
C SER A 26 4.90 20.45 -4.27
N GLY A 27 4.33 20.10 -5.42
CA GLY A 27 3.00 19.47 -5.51
C GLY A 27 2.96 17.96 -5.31
N ILE A 28 4.12 17.28 -5.29
CA ILE A 28 4.20 15.80 -5.27
C ILE A 28 5.08 15.24 -4.15
N ALA A 29 5.91 16.06 -3.52
CA ALA A 29 6.73 15.66 -2.39
C ALA A 29 6.21 16.24 -1.08
N LYS A 30 6.44 15.55 0.04
CA LYS A 30 6.10 16.05 1.38
C LYS A 30 6.96 17.25 1.78
N TRP A 31 8.19 17.25 1.35
CA TRP A 31 9.13 18.33 1.56
C TRP A 31 10.18 18.35 0.46
N VAL A 32 10.56 19.53 0.03
CA VAL A 32 11.60 19.75 -0.95
C VAL A 32 12.56 20.81 -0.39
N THR A 33 13.85 20.57 -0.52
CA THR A 33 14.88 21.50 -0.06
C THR A 33 16.16 21.38 -0.90
N GLU A 34 17.02 22.38 -0.79
CA GLU A 34 18.36 22.38 -1.34
C GLU A 34 19.40 22.52 -0.22
N ILE A 35 20.46 21.73 -0.22
CA ILE A 35 21.55 21.84 0.74
C ILE A 35 22.60 22.81 0.19
N ARG A 36 22.58 24.03 0.69
CA ARG A 36 23.55 25.07 0.27
C ARG A 36 24.78 25.16 1.17
N ASP A 37 24.69 24.68 2.41
CA ASP A 37 25.79 24.60 3.38
C ASP A 37 26.06 23.14 3.74
N PRO A 38 27.25 22.58 3.41
CA PRO A 38 27.56 21.19 3.67
C PRO A 38 27.59 20.83 5.18
N LYS A 39 27.80 21.79 6.06
CA LYS A 39 27.73 21.57 7.52
C LYS A 39 26.33 21.19 7.99
N ARG A 40 25.30 21.53 7.22
CA ARG A 40 23.90 21.23 7.53
C ARG A 40 23.42 19.88 6.96
N ILE A 41 24.26 19.13 6.24
CA ILE A 41 23.89 17.82 5.69
C ILE A 41 23.30 16.91 6.78
N PRO A 42 23.91 16.72 7.97
CA PRO A 42 23.35 15.85 9.02
C PRO A 42 21.96 16.29 9.49
N GLU A 43 21.77 17.58 9.71
CA GLU A 43 20.50 18.19 10.15
C GLU A 43 19.41 17.96 9.10
N ILE A 44 19.70 18.29 7.84
CA ILE A 44 18.73 18.22 6.76
C ILE A 44 18.36 16.76 6.45
N LEU A 45 19.31 15.82 6.45
CA LEU A 45 19.06 14.42 6.27
C LEU A 45 18.20 13.83 7.41
N ALA A 46 18.52 14.15 8.67
CA ALA A 46 17.72 13.72 9.81
C ALA A 46 16.26 14.21 9.69
N HIS A 47 16.08 15.47 9.35
CA HIS A 47 14.76 16.05 9.12
C HIS A 47 14.04 15.38 7.92
N ALA A 48 14.75 15.12 6.82
CA ALA A 48 14.20 14.46 5.64
C ALA A 48 13.64 13.08 5.95
N PHE A 49 14.37 12.25 6.70
CA PHE A 49 13.88 10.94 7.13
C PHE A 49 12.68 11.06 8.06
N SER A 50 12.74 11.97 9.02
CA SER A 50 11.62 12.23 9.93
C SER A 50 10.35 12.62 9.17
N VAL A 51 10.44 13.57 8.23
CA VAL A 51 9.30 14.01 7.40
C VAL A 51 8.80 12.87 6.51
N ALA A 52 9.70 12.15 5.82
CA ALA A 52 9.33 11.07 4.92
C ALA A 52 8.53 9.98 5.63
N MET A 53 8.86 9.68 6.87
CA MET A 53 8.28 8.57 7.65
C MET A 53 7.11 8.98 8.55
N SER A 54 6.91 10.27 8.84
CA SER A 54 5.86 10.76 9.74
C SER A 54 4.47 10.67 9.11
N GLY A 55 3.44 10.44 9.93
CA GLY A 55 2.05 10.40 9.49
C GLY A 55 1.85 9.44 8.30
N ARG A 56 1.24 9.93 7.23
CA ARG A 56 1.25 9.23 5.94
C ARG A 56 2.65 9.32 5.31
N PRO A 57 3.40 8.21 5.18
CA PRO A 57 4.71 8.24 4.54
C PRO A 57 4.67 8.76 3.11
N GLY A 58 5.70 9.48 2.71
CA GLY A 58 5.77 10.02 1.36
C GLY A 58 7.17 10.55 1.00
N PRO A 59 7.41 10.90 -0.28
CA PRO A 59 8.72 11.30 -0.77
C PRO A 59 9.16 12.64 -0.22
N VAL A 60 10.47 12.76 -0.02
CA VAL A 60 11.20 14.00 0.22
C VAL A 60 12.26 14.15 -0.87
N VAL A 61 12.47 15.35 -1.36
CA VAL A 61 13.44 15.67 -2.41
C VAL A 61 14.48 16.63 -1.87
N ILE A 62 15.75 16.33 -2.11
CA ILE A 62 16.90 17.14 -1.68
C ILE A 62 17.76 17.43 -2.91
N ALA A 63 17.88 18.70 -3.28
CA ALA A 63 18.79 19.16 -4.31
C ALA A 63 20.19 19.39 -3.72
N LEU A 64 21.21 18.97 -4.47
CA LEU A 64 22.61 18.97 -4.05
C LEU A 64 23.45 19.76 -5.07
N PRO A 65 23.82 21.03 -4.78
CA PRO A 65 24.69 21.80 -5.66
C PRO A 65 26.06 21.15 -5.84
N GLU A 66 26.54 21.11 -7.07
CA GLU A 66 27.78 20.38 -7.42
C GLU A 66 29.03 20.94 -6.73
N ASP A 67 29.12 22.24 -6.53
CA ASP A 67 30.21 22.89 -5.82
C ASP A 67 30.18 22.59 -4.32
N MET A 68 28.98 22.55 -3.70
CA MET A 68 28.79 22.17 -2.31
C MET A 68 29.28 20.74 -2.04
N LEU A 69 29.06 19.81 -2.97
CA LEU A 69 29.50 18.40 -2.85
C LEU A 69 31.02 18.23 -2.86
N ARG A 70 31.78 19.26 -3.24
CA ARG A 70 33.26 19.24 -3.24
C ARG A 70 33.87 19.85 -1.97
N GLU A 71 33.05 20.42 -1.10
CA GLU A 71 33.55 21.03 0.12
C GLU A 71 33.85 19.98 1.21
N GLU A 72 35.01 20.13 1.86
CA GLU A 72 35.39 19.31 2.99
C GLU A 72 34.85 19.92 4.28
N VAL A 73 34.18 19.12 5.10
CA VAL A 73 33.61 19.56 6.38
C VAL A 73 33.84 18.51 7.47
N MET A 74 33.99 18.99 8.69
CA MET A 74 33.99 18.13 9.87
C MET A 74 32.55 17.76 10.21
N LEU A 75 32.24 16.47 10.22
CA LEU A 75 30.93 15.97 10.63
C LEU A 75 30.97 15.43 12.06
N PRO A 76 29.86 15.46 12.80
CA PRO A 76 29.76 14.80 14.09
C PRO A 76 29.94 13.27 13.91
N PRO A 77 30.52 12.57 14.92
CA PRO A 77 30.83 11.15 14.80
C PRO A 77 29.59 10.26 14.68
N GLN A 78 28.44 10.75 15.09
CA GLN A 78 27.15 10.10 14.90
C GLN A 78 26.14 11.07 14.32
N LEU A 79 25.43 10.64 13.28
CA LEU A 79 24.30 11.41 12.73
C LEU A 79 23.06 11.19 13.60
N PRO A 80 22.34 12.26 13.99
CA PRO A 80 21.13 12.11 14.76
C PRO A 80 20.06 11.41 13.91
N TYR A 81 19.43 10.39 14.48
CA TYR A 81 18.27 9.72 13.88
C TYR A 81 17.14 9.71 14.89
N SER A 82 16.00 10.27 14.51
CA SER A 82 14.75 10.15 15.27
C SER A 82 13.81 9.19 14.55
N ALA A 83 13.42 8.15 15.25
CA ALA A 83 12.36 7.26 14.75
C ALA A 83 11.07 8.06 14.57
N ALA A 84 10.28 7.70 13.57
CA ALA A 84 8.95 8.28 13.40
C ALA A 84 8.08 7.98 14.63
N VAL A 85 7.34 8.99 15.07
CA VAL A 85 6.41 8.83 16.19
C VAL A 85 5.26 7.94 15.78
N GLU A 86 5.02 6.87 16.54
CA GLU A 86 3.85 6.00 16.36
C GLU A 86 2.69 6.53 17.21
N GLN A 87 1.59 6.83 16.54
CA GLN A 87 0.34 7.19 17.19
C GLN A 87 -0.48 5.94 17.43
N ALA A 88 -1.09 5.84 18.62
CA ALA A 88 -1.91 4.71 19.02
C ALA A 88 -3.33 5.20 19.37
N PRO A 89 -4.35 4.32 19.27
CA PRO A 89 -5.70 4.66 19.70
C PRO A 89 -5.74 4.91 21.21
N THR A 90 -6.61 5.82 21.63
CA THR A 90 -6.88 6.05 23.06
C THR A 90 -7.80 4.97 23.64
N THR A 91 -7.81 4.81 24.96
CA THR A 91 -8.71 3.89 25.64
C THR A 91 -10.18 4.23 25.36
N GLU A 92 -10.53 5.51 25.27
CA GLU A 92 -11.88 5.96 24.93
C GLU A 92 -12.28 5.56 23.51
N GLN A 93 -11.37 5.72 22.53
CA GLN A 93 -11.60 5.30 21.15
C GLN A 93 -11.78 3.79 21.04
N LEU A 94 -10.99 2.99 21.79
CA LEU A 94 -11.15 1.53 21.84
C LEU A 94 -12.47 1.11 22.48
N ALA A 95 -12.88 1.77 23.57
CA ALA A 95 -14.19 1.52 24.21
C ALA A 95 -15.34 1.86 23.25
N ARG A 96 -15.25 2.97 22.52
CA ARG A 96 -16.26 3.34 21.52
C ARG A 96 -16.32 2.35 20.37
N LEU A 97 -15.17 1.91 19.85
CA LEU A 97 -15.10 0.86 18.83
C LEU A 97 -15.76 -0.45 19.31
N SER A 98 -15.47 -0.86 20.56
CA SER A 98 -16.07 -2.06 21.15
C SER A 98 -17.59 -1.95 21.22
N SER A 99 -18.14 -0.79 21.62
CA SER A 99 -19.60 -0.56 21.62
C SER A 99 -20.19 -0.64 20.22
N MET A 100 -19.55 -0.02 19.23
CA MET A 100 -19.99 -0.07 17.82
C MET A 100 -19.97 -1.49 17.28
N LEU A 101 -18.98 -2.30 17.63
CA LEU A 101 -18.91 -3.71 17.26
C LEU A 101 -20.02 -4.52 17.95
N ALA A 102 -20.37 -4.22 19.19
CA ALA A 102 -21.45 -4.90 19.91
C ALA A 102 -22.84 -4.60 19.32
N GLU A 103 -23.02 -3.41 18.76
CA GLU A 103 -24.27 -2.98 18.12
C GLU A 103 -24.39 -3.47 16.67
N ALA A 104 -23.27 -3.70 15.99
CA ALA A 104 -23.25 -4.03 14.58
C ALA A 104 -23.74 -5.46 14.29
N ILE A 105 -24.63 -5.60 13.30
CA ILE A 105 -25.16 -6.88 12.83
C ILE A 105 -24.33 -7.40 11.65
N SER A 106 -23.90 -6.50 10.77
CA SER A 106 -23.29 -6.83 9.47
C SER A 106 -22.05 -5.98 9.22
N PRO A 107 -21.03 -6.03 10.11
CA PRO A 107 -19.81 -5.26 9.94
C PRO A 107 -18.92 -5.82 8.82
N ILE A 108 -18.04 -4.97 8.28
CA ILE A 108 -16.96 -5.36 7.38
C ILE A 108 -15.70 -4.53 7.65
N MET A 109 -14.53 -5.17 7.58
CA MET A 109 -13.25 -4.51 7.73
C MET A 109 -12.55 -4.34 6.37
N ILE A 110 -11.91 -3.19 6.14
CA ILE A 110 -11.16 -2.88 4.92
C ILE A 110 -9.73 -2.54 5.29
N LEU A 111 -8.78 -3.37 4.91
CA LEU A 111 -7.35 -3.16 5.16
C LEU A 111 -6.69 -2.44 3.99
N GLY A 112 -5.82 -1.48 4.28
CA GLY A 112 -5.11 -0.75 3.23
C GLY A 112 -3.90 0.03 3.75
N GLY A 113 -3.41 0.94 2.90
CA GLY A 113 -2.31 1.82 3.25
C GLY A 113 -0.95 1.15 3.36
N SER A 114 -0.06 1.78 4.10
CA SER A 114 1.32 1.36 4.35
C SER A 114 1.58 1.25 5.86
N ARG A 115 2.84 0.96 6.24
CA ARG A 115 3.27 0.82 7.64
C ARG A 115 2.61 -0.38 8.35
N TRP A 116 2.50 -1.48 7.65
CA TRP A 116 2.17 -2.77 8.22
C TRP A 116 3.44 -3.54 8.60
N SER A 117 3.33 -4.48 9.51
CA SER A 117 4.31 -5.51 9.81
C SER A 117 3.64 -6.88 9.78
N GLU A 118 4.41 -7.96 9.74
CA GLU A 118 3.86 -9.32 9.85
C GLU A 118 3.15 -9.52 11.20
N GLU A 119 3.71 -8.98 12.29
CA GLU A 119 3.09 -9.02 13.61
C GLU A 119 1.73 -8.30 13.64
N ALA A 120 1.65 -7.11 13.06
CA ALA A 120 0.38 -6.38 12.95
C ALA A 120 -0.64 -7.11 12.07
N ARG A 121 -0.19 -7.74 10.99
CA ARG A 121 -1.04 -8.58 10.14
C ARG A 121 -1.63 -9.75 10.92
N GLN A 122 -0.80 -10.46 11.69
CA GLN A 122 -1.25 -11.57 12.55
C GLN A 122 -2.22 -11.09 13.63
N ALA A 123 -1.96 -9.95 14.27
CA ALA A 123 -2.86 -9.36 15.25
C ALA A 123 -4.24 -9.03 14.65
N ILE A 124 -4.28 -8.50 13.43
CA ILE A 124 -5.53 -8.23 12.70
C ILE A 124 -6.26 -9.53 12.33
N VAL A 125 -5.57 -10.59 11.96
CA VAL A 125 -6.20 -11.90 11.72
C VAL A 125 -6.88 -12.39 12.99
N LEU A 126 -6.18 -12.40 14.13
CA LEU A 126 -6.74 -12.80 15.42
C LEU A 126 -7.94 -11.93 15.84
N PHE A 127 -7.86 -10.62 15.62
CA PHE A 127 -8.97 -9.70 15.86
C PHE A 127 -10.18 -10.02 14.97
N ALA A 128 -9.94 -10.24 13.66
CA ALA A 128 -11.01 -10.60 12.72
C ALA A 128 -11.68 -11.92 13.09
N GLU A 129 -10.90 -12.94 13.46
CA GLU A 129 -11.41 -14.25 13.92
C GLU A 129 -12.23 -14.11 15.20
N ARG A 130 -11.71 -13.39 16.19
CA ARG A 130 -12.42 -13.17 17.47
C ARG A 130 -13.75 -12.44 17.28
N GLN A 131 -13.79 -11.46 16.39
CA GLN A 131 -14.98 -10.66 16.12
C GLN A 131 -15.86 -11.23 15.00
N GLN A 132 -15.44 -12.31 14.32
CA GLN A 132 -16.09 -12.86 13.12
C GLN A 132 -16.32 -11.78 12.05
N LEU A 133 -15.28 -10.99 11.75
CA LEU A 133 -15.32 -9.88 10.81
C LEU A 133 -14.87 -10.31 9.42
N PRO A 134 -15.71 -10.20 8.39
CA PRO A 134 -15.28 -10.28 7.01
C PRO A 134 -14.24 -9.20 6.71
N VAL A 135 -13.20 -9.58 5.95
CA VAL A 135 -12.07 -8.72 5.64
C VAL A 135 -11.93 -8.53 4.14
N ALA A 136 -12.10 -7.30 3.68
CA ALA A 136 -11.71 -6.87 2.34
C ALA A 136 -10.35 -6.14 2.40
N VAL A 137 -9.62 -6.15 1.28
CA VAL A 137 -8.38 -5.39 1.15
C VAL A 137 -8.52 -4.30 0.10
N SER A 138 -7.84 -3.19 0.31
CA SER A 138 -7.84 -2.06 -0.60
C SER A 138 -6.94 -2.34 -1.80
N PHE A 139 -7.10 -1.56 -2.86
CA PHE A 139 -6.37 -1.63 -4.12
C PHE A 139 -4.87 -1.84 -3.93
N ARG A 140 -4.35 -2.94 -4.50
CA ARG A 140 -2.94 -3.34 -4.46
C ARG A 140 -2.38 -3.50 -3.04
N ARG A 141 -3.22 -4.02 -2.14
CA ARG A 141 -2.87 -4.39 -0.76
C ARG A 141 -3.32 -5.80 -0.41
N GLN A 142 -3.44 -6.67 -1.42
CA GLN A 142 -3.96 -8.04 -1.29
C GLN A 142 -3.15 -8.89 -0.30
N GLN A 143 -1.86 -8.66 -0.16
CA GLN A 143 -0.98 -9.36 0.80
C GLN A 143 -1.30 -9.11 2.28
N LEU A 144 -2.19 -8.15 2.59
CA LEU A 144 -2.52 -7.81 3.99
C LEU A 144 -3.41 -8.85 4.67
N PHE A 145 -4.03 -9.74 3.90
CA PHE A 145 -4.81 -10.83 4.47
C PHE A 145 -4.62 -12.10 3.63
N ASP A 146 -4.70 -13.29 4.26
CA ASP A 146 -4.58 -14.55 3.52
C ASP A 146 -5.85 -14.78 2.70
N HIS A 147 -5.70 -14.97 1.39
CA HIS A 147 -6.83 -15.18 0.48
C HIS A 147 -7.50 -16.55 0.65
N THR A 148 -6.90 -17.49 1.37
CA THR A 148 -7.49 -18.80 1.68
C THR A 148 -8.23 -18.80 3.02
N HIS A 149 -8.18 -17.69 3.76
CA HIS A 149 -8.81 -17.58 5.06
C HIS A 149 -10.34 -17.40 4.91
N HIS A 150 -11.14 -18.12 5.69
CA HIS A 150 -12.61 -18.12 5.60
C HIS A 150 -13.29 -16.74 5.81
N LEU A 151 -12.60 -15.79 6.41
CA LEU A 151 -13.08 -14.39 6.56
C LEU A 151 -12.65 -13.48 5.41
N TYR A 152 -11.83 -13.94 4.46
CA TYR A 152 -11.42 -13.11 3.34
C TYR A 152 -12.58 -12.89 2.37
N ALA A 153 -12.89 -11.61 2.11
CA ALA A 153 -14.03 -11.19 1.30
C ALA A 153 -13.67 -10.78 -0.13
N GLY A 154 -12.38 -10.53 -0.40
CA GLY A 154 -11.90 -10.03 -1.70
C GLY A 154 -11.21 -8.69 -1.64
N ASP A 155 -10.91 -8.10 -2.81
CA ASP A 155 -10.22 -6.83 -2.92
C ASP A 155 -11.08 -5.73 -3.56
N LEU A 156 -10.87 -4.50 -3.10
CA LEU A 156 -11.47 -3.28 -3.64
C LEU A 156 -10.50 -2.63 -4.62
N GLY A 157 -10.33 -3.26 -5.77
CA GLY A 157 -9.47 -2.80 -6.84
C GLY A 157 -10.23 -2.47 -8.11
N ILE A 158 -9.62 -2.78 -9.25
CA ILE A 158 -10.23 -2.68 -10.57
C ILE A 158 -10.88 -4.04 -10.88
N GLY A 159 -12.16 -4.05 -11.26
CA GLY A 159 -12.89 -5.29 -11.51
C GLY A 159 -13.31 -6.03 -10.24
N VAL A 160 -13.86 -5.31 -9.28
CA VAL A 160 -14.30 -5.84 -7.98
C VAL A 160 -15.44 -6.86 -8.15
N ASN A 161 -15.43 -7.91 -7.33
CA ASN A 161 -16.53 -8.86 -7.22
C ASN A 161 -17.84 -8.12 -6.90
N PRO A 162 -18.92 -8.24 -7.75
CA PRO A 162 -20.20 -7.61 -7.47
C PRO A 162 -20.84 -8.00 -6.13
N ALA A 163 -20.61 -9.25 -5.67
CA ALA A 163 -21.08 -9.71 -4.35
C ALA A 163 -20.40 -8.94 -3.21
N LEU A 164 -19.09 -8.64 -3.31
CA LEU A 164 -18.40 -7.80 -2.34
C LEU A 164 -18.96 -6.37 -2.32
N ILE A 165 -19.24 -5.78 -3.48
CA ILE A 165 -19.88 -4.46 -3.57
C ILE A 165 -21.25 -4.46 -2.87
N ALA A 166 -22.07 -5.47 -3.14
CA ALA A 166 -23.38 -5.62 -2.51
C ALA A 166 -23.25 -5.76 -0.99
N ARG A 167 -22.28 -6.57 -0.53
CA ARG A 167 -21.99 -6.77 0.90
C ARG A 167 -21.58 -5.47 1.59
N ILE A 168 -20.69 -4.68 0.99
CA ILE A 168 -20.26 -3.40 1.55
C ILE A 168 -21.43 -2.41 1.63
N ARG A 169 -22.26 -2.35 0.59
CA ARG A 169 -23.44 -1.47 0.58
C ARG A 169 -24.48 -1.83 1.63
N SER A 170 -24.62 -3.10 1.97
CA SER A 170 -25.55 -3.61 2.98
C SER A 170 -24.96 -3.66 4.40
N ALA A 171 -23.66 -3.40 4.57
CA ALA A 171 -23.03 -3.35 5.87
C ALA A 171 -23.64 -2.21 6.73
N ASP A 172 -23.69 -2.41 8.05
CA ASP A 172 -24.09 -1.40 9.03
C ASP A 172 -22.90 -0.73 9.71
N LEU A 173 -21.71 -1.38 9.66
CA LEU A 173 -20.46 -0.86 10.19
C LEU A 173 -19.32 -1.16 9.21
N ILE A 174 -18.55 -0.13 8.84
CA ILE A 174 -17.34 -0.23 8.05
C ILE A 174 -16.14 0.21 8.89
N ILE A 175 -15.11 -0.63 8.96
CA ILE A 175 -13.87 -0.33 9.68
C ILE A 175 -12.73 -0.29 8.65
N ALA A 176 -12.30 0.91 8.25
CA ALA A 176 -11.17 1.09 7.33
C ALA A 176 -9.88 1.34 8.11
N ILE A 177 -8.88 0.46 7.92
CA ILE A 177 -7.59 0.53 8.61
C ILE A 177 -6.49 0.84 7.60
N GLY A 178 -5.91 2.03 7.69
CA GLY A 178 -4.88 2.53 6.80
C GLY A 178 -5.36 2.84 5.38
N ALA A 179 -6.56 2.45 5.00
CA ALA A 179 -7.15 2.68 3.69
C ALA A 179 -7.63 4.13 3.56
N ARG A 180 -7.42 4.72 2.38
CA ARG A 180 -7.87 6.09 2.06
C ARG A 180 -9.26 6.16 1.44
N LEU A 181 -9.81 5.04 1.00
CA LEU A 181 -11.03 4.95 0.19
C LEU A 181 -11.03 5.93 -1.00
N SER A 182 -9.87 6.00 -1.69
CA SER A 182 -9.67 6.82 -2.89
C SER A 182 -10.43 6.24 -4.09
N GLU A 183 -10.23 6.78 -5.28
CA GLU A 183 -10.97 6.47 -6.50
C GLU A 183 -11.23 4.96 -6.73
N ASN A 184 -10.17 4.13 -6.77
CA ASN A 184 -10.33 2.69 -7.05
C ASN A 184 -11.11 1.96 -5.94
N PRO A 185 -10.71 2.00 -4.64
CA PRO A 185 -11.43 1.27 -3.59
C PRO A 185 -12.83 1.80 -3.31
N SER A 186 -13.15 3.02 -3.71
CA SER A 186 -14.50 3.58 -3.60
C SER A 186 -15.33 3.47 -4.88
N GLN A 187 -14.84 2.76 -5.90
CA GLN A 187 -15.47 2.61 -7.21
C GLN A 187 -15.84 3.97 -7.82
N VAL A 188 -14.81 4.79 -8.05
CA VAL A 188 -14.95 6.16 -8.60
C VAL A 188 -15.87 7.02 -7.72
N PHE A 189 -15.70 6.90 -6.39
CA PHE A 189 -16.50 7.62 -5.37
C PHE A 189 -18.01 7.36 -5.45
N THR A 190 -18.42 6.17 -5.92
CA THR A 190 -19.84 5.78 -6.05
C THR A 190 -20.27 4.70 -5.07
N LEU A 191 -19.32 4.11 -4.34
CA LEU A 191 -19.62 3.03 -3.38
C LEU A 191 -20.25 3.55 -2.09
N PHE A 192 -19.89 4.76 -1.68
CA PHE A 192 -20.33 5.39 -0.44
C PHE A 192 -20.91 6.79 -0.70
N ASP A 193 -21.85 7.21 0.10
CA ASP A 193 -22.37 8.58 0.06
C ASP A 193 -21.32 9.58 0.60
N ILE A 194 -21.24 10.76 0.02
CA ILE A 194 -20.32 11.83 0.41
C ILE A 194 -21.13 13.03 0.92
N PRO A 195 -20.73 13.66 2.02
CA PRO A 195 -19.58 13.35 2.88
C PRO A 195 -19.84 12.26 3.92
N SER A 196 -21.07 11.84 4.13
CA SER A 196 -21.47 10.94 5.22
C SER A 196 -22.00 9.63 4.66
N LEU A 197 -21.38 8.53 5.07
CA LEU A 197 -21.83 7.19 4.74
C LEU A 197 -23.19 6.92 5.42
N LYS A 198 -23.99 6.04 4.82
CA LYS A 198 -25.19 5.46 5.48
C LYS A 198 -24.83 4.56 6.65
N GLN A 199 -23.68 3.90 6.53
CA GLN A 199 -23.11 3.00 7.52
C GLN A 199 -22.41 3.79 8.64
N ASN A 200 -22.33 3.24 9.82
CA ASN A 200 -21.34 3.68 10.79
C ASN A 200 -19.94 3.47 10.20
N PHE A 201 -19.10 4.48 10.30
CA PHE A 201 -17.78 4.46 9.71
C PHE A 201 -16.68 4.72 10.72
N VAL A 202 -15.83 3.73 10.93
CA VAL A 202 -14.59 3.85 11.72
C VAL A 202 -13.44 4.00 10.74
N HIS A 203 -12.73 5.12 10.83
CA HIS A 203 -11.57 5.39 9.97
C HIS A 203 -10.31 5.48 10.80
N VAL A 204 -9.39 4.55 10.58
CA VAL A 204 -8.06 4.50 11.23
C VAL A 204 -7.01 4.86 10.20
N HIS A 205 -6.25 5.94 10.43
CA HIS A 205 -5.21 6.36 9.50
C HIS A 205 -4.10 7.12 10.23
N PRO A 206 -2.79 6.93 9.87
CA PRO A 206 -1.68 7.58 10.55
C PRO A 206 -1.53 9.07 10.21
N GLY A 207 -2.09 9.55 9.10
CA GLY A 207 -2.14 10.96 8.72
C GLY A 207 -3.48 11.56 9.08
N PRO A 208 -3.54 12.51 10.04
CA PRO A 208 -4.78 13.13 10.48
C PRO A 208 -5.50 13.87 9.33
N GLU A 209 -4.77 14.34 8.33
CA GLU A 209 -5.29 15.02 7.14
C GLU A 209 -6.16 14.14 6.24
N GLU A 210 -6.11 12.83 6.39
CA GLU A 210 -6.96 11.89 5.65
C GLU A 210 -8.30 11.61 6.37
N LEU A 211 -8.34 11.82 7.69
CA LEU A 211 -9.53 11.59 8.50
C LEU A 211 -10.57 12.69 8.27
N GLY A 212 -11.66 12.36 7.60
CA GLY A 212 -12.70 13.33 7.23
C GLY A 212 -12.43 14.11 5.93
N ARG A 213 -11.39 13.76 5.17
CA ARG A 213 -11.05 14.46 3.92
C ARG A 213 -12.14 14.35 2.85
N ILE A 214 -12.73 13.17 2.69
CA ILE A 214 -13.81 12.89 1.72
C ILE A 214 -15.03 12.37 2.47
N TYR A 215 -14.81 11.43 3.36
CA TYR A 215 -15.83 10.74 4.12
C TYR A 215 -15.73 11.10 5.59
N SER A 216 -16.80 11.63 6.16
CA SER A 216 -16.87 11.97 7.58
C SER A 216 -17.03 10.70 8.42
N PRO A 217 -16.05 10.30 9.23
CA PRO A 217 -16.17 9.09 10.04
C PRO A 217 -17.06 9.30 11.29
N THR A 218 -17.80 8.27 11.67
CA THR A 218 -18.49 8.20 12.98
C THR A 218 -17.46 8.12 14.12
N LEU A 219 -16.31 7.47 13.85
CA LEU A 219 -15.18 7.40 14.78
C LEU A 219 -13.87 7.54 13.98
N ALA A 220 -13.15 8.63 14.20
CA ALA A 220 -11.83 8.90 13.66
C ALA A 220 -10.75 8.46 14.66
N ILE A 221 -9.80 7.65 14.20
CA ILE A 221 -8.67 7.18 15.00
C ILE A 221 -7.36 7.51 14.29
N CYS A 222 -6.61 8.47 14.81
CA CYS A 222 -5.28 8.78 14.30
C CYS A 222 -4.27 7.78 14.88
N ALA A 223 -4.00 6.71 14.14
CA ALA A 223 -3.08 5.66 14.55
C ALA A 223 -2.48 4.98 13.31
N SER A 224 -1.25 4.45 13.45
CA SER A 224 -0.69 3.58 12.43
C SER A 224 -1.43 2.23 12.41
N PRO A 225 -1.46 1.52 11.26
CA PRO A 225 -2.00 0.16 11.22
C PRO A 225 -1.35 -0.77 12.24
N VAL A 226 -0.03 -0.64 12.49
CA VAL A 226 0.69 -1.44 13.48
C VAL A 226 0.17 -1.18 14.89
N SER A 227 0.18 0.07 15.34
CA SER A 227 -0.27 0.40 16.70
C SER A 227 -1.76 0.11 16.92
N PHE A 228 -2.59 0.31 15.89
CA PHE A 228 -4.00 -0.05 15.97
C PHE A 228 -4.19 -1.56 16.08
N ALA A 229 -3.55 -2.35 15.21
CA ALA A 229 -3.68 -3.82 15.21
C ALA A 229 -3.30 -4.43 16.56
N LEU A 230 -2.17 -3.98 17.13
CA LEU A 230 -1.72 -4.44 18.45
C LEU A 230 -2.65 -4.00 19.59
N ALA A 231 -3.31 -2.86 19.44
CA ALA A 231 -4.25 -2.37 20.48
C ALA A 231 -5.61 -3.07 20.46
N VAL A 232 -6.08 -3.57 19.31
CA VAL A 232 -7.40 -4.21 19.19
C VAL A 232 -7.39 -5.72 19.37
N VAL A 233 -6.22 -6.36 19.35
CA VAL A 233 -6.11 -7.81 19.41
C VAL A 233 -6.76 -8.42 20.65
N ASP A 234 -6.75 -7.70 21.77
CA ASP A 234 -7.30 -8.15 23.05
C ASP A 234 -8.70 -7.63 23.34
N LEU A 235 -9.33 -6.88 22.40
CA LEU A 235 -10.71 -6.45 22.59
C LEU A 235 -11.64 -7.65 22.78
N PRO A 236 -12.57 -7.58 23.75
CA PRO A 236 -13.50 -8.67 24.00
C PRO A 236 -14.39 -8.93 22.78
N MET A 237 -14.75 -10.20 22.59
CA MET A 237 -15.69 -10.58 21.54
C MET A 237 -17.05 -9.91 21.79
N ALA A 238 -17.58 -9.29 20.77
CA ALA A 238 -18.88 -8.61 20.87
C ALA A 238 -20.05 -9.62 20.90
N HIS A 239 -20.17 -10.43 19.84
CA HIS A 239 -21.12 -11.56 19.73
C HIS A 239 -20.77 -12.42 18.51
N LEU A 240 -21.30 -13.64 18.45
CA LEU A 240 -21.11 -14.53 17.31
C LEU A 240 -21.87 -14.00 16.08
N ARG A 241 -21.22 -14.05 14.93
CA ARG A 241 -21.80 -13.70 13.61
C ARG A 241 -21.55 -14.84 12.62
N GLU A 242 -22.42 -14.97 11.66
CA GLU A 242 -22.18 -15.86 10.52
C GLU A 242 -21.43 -15.10 9.43
N ALA A 243 -20.17 -15.44 9.20
CA ALA A 243 -19.31 -14.79 8.21
C ALA A 243 -18.99 -15.67 6.98
N ASP A 244 -19.35 -16.94 7.00
CA ASP A 244 -18.90 -17.96 6.01
C ASP A 244 -19.39 -17.74 4.59
N SER A 245 -20.50 -17.00 4.38
CA SER A 245 -21.06 -16.82 3.03
C SER A 245 -20.15 -15.99 2.13
N ILE A 246 -19.45 -15.00 2.69
CA ILE A 246 -18.70 -14.02 1.90
C ILE A 246 -17.43 -14.60 1.28
N HIS A 247 -16.79 -15.55 1.95
CA HIS A 247 -15.63 -16.25 1.39
C HIS A 247 -16.04 -17.16 0.22
N ARG A 248 -17.18 -17.83 0.31
CA ARG A 248 -17.74 -18.60 -0.81
C ARG A 248 -18.04 -17.73 -2.03
N ASP A 249 -18.52 -16.49 -1.83
CA ASP A 249 -18.72 -15.53 -2.92
C ASP A 249 -17.38 -15.14 -3.58
N TYR A 250 -16.31 -15.02 -2.80
CA TYR A 250 -14.96 -14.77 -3.31
C TYR A 250 -14.45 -15.99 -4.10
N GLU A 251 -14.59 -17.21 -3.58
CA GLU A 251 -14.18 -18.44 -4.27
C GLU A 251 -14.97 -18.62 -5.58
N ALA A 252 -16.28 -18.43 -5.56
CA ALA A 252 -17.10 -18.49 -6.76
C ALA A 252 -16.66 -17.46 -7.83
N TRP A 253 -16.19 -16.28 -7.41
CA TRP A 253 -15.68 -15.25 -8.32
C TRP A 253 -14.32 -15.61 -8.92
N THR A 254 -13.45 -16.30 -8.19
CA THR A 254 -12.06 -16.55 -8.57
C THR A 254 -11.82 -17.96 -9.14
N ASP A 255 -12.67 -18.94 -8.85
CA ASP A 255 -12.49 -20.32 -9.29
C ASP A 255 -13.34 -20.67 -10.51
N VAL A 256 -14.37 -19.87 -10.82
CA VAL A 256 -15.10 -19.99 -12.08
C VAL A 256 -14.36 -19.22 -13.16
N LEU A 257 -13.76 -19.94 -14.10
CA LEU A 257 -13.05 -19.35 -15.22
C LEU A 257 -14.04 -18.93 -16.32
N PRO A 258 -14.07 -17.66 -16.73
CA PRO A 258 -14.91 -17.23 -17.83
C PRO A 258 -14.34 -17.75 -19.16
N GLN A 259 -15.20 -18.01 -20.13
CA GLN A 259 -14.72 -18.17 -21.50
C GLN A 259 -14.28 -16.82 -22.05
N THR A 260 -13.01 -16.71 -22.44
CA THR A 260 -12.46 -15.49 -23.04
C THR A 260 -12.20 -15.70 -24.53
N PRO A 261 -12.41 -14.64 -25.36
CA PRO A 261 -12.08 -14.73 -26.78
C PRO A 261 -10.55 -14.72 -26.95
N GLY A 262 -10.04 -15.53 -27.88
CA GLY A 262 -8.62 -15.55 -28.24
C GLY A 262 -7.98 -16.92 -28.07
N ALA A 263 -6.73 -17.03 -28.49
CA ALA A 263 -5.97 -18.28 -28.46
C ALA A 263 -5.37 -18.58 -27.07
N VAL A 264 -5.29 -17.59 -26.18
CA VAL A 264 -4.74 -17.71 -24.82
C VAL A 264 -5.77 -17.19 -23.84
N ASP A 265 -6.17 -18.03 -22.90
CA ASP A 265 -7.00 -17.64 -21.78
C ASP A 265 -6.11 -17.29 -20.56
N MET A 266 -6.08 -16.01 -20.21
CA MET A 266 -5.28 -15.52 -19.09
C MET A 266 -5.77 -15.99 -17.74
N SER A 267 -7.05 -16.36 -17.60
CA SER A 267 -7.55 -16.94 -16.36
C SER A 267 -6.96 -18.34 -16.12
N GLU A 268 -6.86 -19.16 -17.18
CA GLU A 268 -6.19 -20.47 -17.12
C GLU A 268 -4.70 -20.34 -16.83
N VAL A 269 -4.03 -19.38 -17.49
CA VAL A 269 -2.59 -19.10 -17.24
C VAL A 269 -2.35 -18.75 -15.78
N MET A 270 -3.16 -17.81 -15.22
CA MET A 270 -3.00 -17.36 -13.84
C MET A 270 -3.29 -18.48 -12.83
N THR A 271 -4.33 -19.27 -13.09
CA THR A 271 -4.69 -20.42 -12.26
C THR A 271 -3.58 -21.48 -12.29
N HIS A 272 -3.05 -21.80 -13.49
CA HIS A 272 -1.93 -22.71 -13.62
C HIS A 272 -0.69 -22.25 -12.85
N LEU A 273 -0.32 -20.97 -13.01
CA LEU A 273 0.81 -20.38 -12.27
C LEU A 273 0.58 -20.43 -10.75
N ARG A 274 -0.61 -20.07 -10.28
CA ARG A 274 -1.00 -20.15 -8.87
C ARG A 274 -0.82 -21.58 -8.31
N ASP A 275 -1.35 -22.56 -9.02
CA ASP A 275 -1.42 -23.95 -8.54
C ASP A 275 -0.08 -24.70 -8.64
N LYS A 276 0.83 -24.23 -9.50
CA LYS A 276 2.16 -24.86 -9.74
C LYS A 276 3.32 -24.13 -9.10
N SER A 277 3.10 -22.96 -8.51
CA SER A 277 4.15 -22.15 -7.90
C SER A 277 4.22 -22.34 -6.39
N PRO A 278 5.38 -22.10 -5.78
CA PRO A 278 5.50 -22.00 -4.33
C PRO A 278 4.55 -20.91 -3.79
N GLU A 279 4.01 -21.13 -2.60
CA GLU A 279 3.05 -20.20 -1.97
C GLU A 279 3.67 -18.84 -1.62
N ASP A 280 4.99 -18.79 -1.47
CA ASP A 280 5.75 -17.62 -1.03
C ASP A 280 6.38 -16.83 -2.18
N VAL A 281 5.94 -17.06 -3.43
CA VAL A 281 6.34 -16.27 -4.61
C VAL A 281 5.99 -14.79 -4.40
N ILE A 282 6.94 -13.92 -4.75
CA ILE A 282 6.70 -12.48 -4.75
C ILE A 282 6.15 -12.07 -6.11
N ILE A 283 5.00 -11.42 -6.10
CA ILE A 283 4.35 -10.89 -7.30
C ILE A 283 4.65 -9.40 -7.41
N THR A 284 5.17 -9.00 -8.57
CA THR A 284 5.30 -7.58 -8.92
C THR A 284 4.50 -7.28 -10.17
N ASN A 285 3.93 -6.09 -10.25
CA ASN A 285 3.26 -5.62 -11.45
C ASN A 285 3.35 -4.10 -11.60
N GLY A 286 3.24 -3.64 -12.83
CA GLY A 286 3.08 -2.23 -13.14
C GLY A 286 1.61 -1.81 -13.20
N ALA A 287 1.25 -0.92 -14.13
CA ALA A 287 -0.11 -0.46 -14.34
C ALA A 287 -0.61 -0.84 -15.75
N GLY A 288 -1.84 -1.28 -15.82
CA GLY A 288 -2.52 -1.69 -17.05
C GLY A 288 -3.62 -2.71 -16.76
N ASN A 289 -4.52 -2.91 -17.73
CA ASN A 289 -5.64 -3.82 -17.58
C ASN A 289 -5.20 -5.28 -17.33
N TYR A 290 -4.03 -5.67 -17.79
CA TYR A 290 -3.47 -6.99 -17.52
C TYR A 290 -3.36 -7.31 -16.03
N SER A 291 -3.19 -6.31 -15.17
CA SER A 291 -3.06 -6.51 -13.72
C SER A 291 -4.36 -7.02 -13.07
N ILE A 292 -5.52 -6.90 -13.74
CA ILE A 292 -6.79 -7.43 -13.27
C ILE A 292 -6.72 -8.96 -13.16
N TRP A 293 -6.08 -9.63 -14.13
CA TRP A 293 -5.89 -11.07 -14.11
C TRP A 293 -5.10 -11.51 -12.88
N VAL A 294 -4.01 -10.81 -12.55
CA VAL A 294 -3.19 -11.06 -11.37
C VAL A 294 -4.02 -10.85 -10.10
N HIS A 295 -4.70 -9.71 -9.98
CA HIS A 295 -5.43 -9.35 -8.77
C HIS A 295 -6.63 -10.28 -8.52
N ARG A 296 -7.30 -10.75 -9.56
CA ARG A 296 -8.46 -11.64 -9.43
C ARG A 296 -8.08 -13.09 -9.17
N TYR A 297 -7.08 -13.64 -9.86
CA TYR A 297 -6.82 -15.08 -9.86
C TYR A 297 -5.65 -15.52 -9.00
N TRP A 298 -4.68 -14.61 -8.67
CA TRP A 298 -3.61 -14.95 -7.75
C TRP A 298 -4.09 -14.91 -6.31
N ARG A 299 -3.71 -15.89 -5.51
CA ARG A 299 -4.02 -15.97 -4.08
C ARG A 299 -2.81 -15.55 -3.26
N PHE A 300 -2.85 -14.34 -2.69
CA PHE A 300 -1.81 -13.84 -1.79
C PHE A 300 -2.01 -14.44 -0.40
N ARG A 301 -0.98 -15.10 0.13
CA ARG A 301 -1.05 -15.80 1.42
C ARG A 301 -0.12 -15.21 2.46
N HIS A 302 0.98 -14.57 2.04
CA HIS A 302 2.05 -14.10 2.91
C HIS A 302 2.26 -12.60 2.79
N TYR A 303 2.61 -11.97 3.91
CA TYR A 303 3.05 -10.58 3.92
C TYR A 303 4.37 -10.42 3.14
N GLY A 304 4.53 -9.32 2.42
CA GLY A 304 5.69 -9.09 1.56
C GLY A 304 5.67 -9.84 0.22
N SER A 305 4.55 -10.50 -0.14
CA SER A 305 4.41 -11.23 -1.40
C SER A 305 3.85 -10.38 -2.56
N GLN A 306 3.53 -9.11 -2.34
CA GLN A 306 3.04 -8.19 -3.38
C GLN A 306 3.81 -6.88 -3.40
N VAL A 307 4.30 -6.48 -4.58
CA VAL A 307 4.90 -5.17 -4.81
C VAL A 307 4.27 -4.53 -6.05
N ALA A 308 3.38 -3.57 -5.84
CA ALA A 308 2.60 -2.94 -6.89
C ALA A 308 2.37 -1.45 -6.62
N PRO A 309 2.35 -0.58 -7.67
CA PRO A 309 2.24 0.85 -7.51
C PRO A 309 0.79 1.26 -7.25
N THR A 310 0.48 1.81 -6.08
CA THR A 310 -0.86 2.34 -5.78
C THR A 310 -1.18 3.63 -6.55
N SER A 311 -0.15 4.30 -7.09
CA SER A 311 -0.29 5.47 -7.96
C SER A 311 -0.68 5.13 -9.41
N GLY A 312 -0.66 3.83 -9.79
CA GLY A 312 -0.92 3.43 -11.17
C GLY A 312 0.25 3.72 -12.13
N SER A 313 1.47 3.79 -11.64
CA SER A 313 2.66 4.06 -12.47
C SER A 313 2.98 2.88 -13.38
N MET A 314 3.04 3.12 -14.68
CA MET A 314 3.64 2.21 -15.66
C MET A 314 5.16 2.14 -15.45
N GLY A 315 5.81 1.06 -15.90
CA GLY A 315 7.25 0.86 -15.71
C GLY A 315 7.70 0.43 -14.31
N TYR A 316 6.80 0.40 -13.34
CA TYR A 316 7.11 0.07 -11.94
C TYR A 316 7.47 -1.42 -11.73
N GLY A 317 6.82 -2.34 -12.47
CA GLY A 317 6.85 -3.78 -12.18
C GLY A 317 8.24 -4.39 -12.26
N LEU A 318 9.01 -4.08 -13.30
CA LEU A 318 10.34 -4.66 -13.53
C LEU A 318 11.39 -4.16 -12.53
N PRO A 319 11.56 -2.85 -12.26
CA PRO A 319 12.43 -2.39 -11.17
C PRO A 319 12.05 -2.93 -9.80
N ALA A 320 10.75 -3.08 -9.53
CA ALA A 320 10.27 -3.70 -8.29
C ALA A 320 10.67 -5.18 -8.20
N ALA A 321 10.66 -5.92 -9.32
CA ALA A 321 11.11 -7.30 -9.38
C ALA A 321 12.62 -7.42 -9.14
N VAL A 322 13.42 -6.49 -9.69
CA VAL A 322 14.86 -6.38 -9.40
C VAL A 322 15.08 -6.19 -7.90
N ALA A 323 14.40 -5.21 -7.30
CA ALA A 323 14.52 -4.93 -5.87
C ALA A 323 14.11 -6.12 -4.99
N ALA A 324 13.01 -6.80 -5.35
CA ALA A 324 12.53 -7.99 -4.66
C ALA A 324 13.53 -9.14 -4.75
N GLY A 325 14.09 -9.41 -5.94
CA GLY A 325 15.09 -10.45 -6.17
C GLY A 325 16.40 -10.19 -5.43
N LEU A 326 16.87 -8.95 -5.40
CA LEU A 326 18.07 -8.56 -4.63
C LEU A 326 17.84 -8.69 -3.12
N ARG A 327 16.66 -8.31 -2.65
CA ARG A 327 16.34 -8.33 -1.20
C ARG A 327 16.02 -9.73 -0.68
N ARG A 328 15.48 -10.60 -1.53
CA ARG A 328 15.02 -11.96 -1.18
C ARG A 328 15.52 -12.97 -2.23
N PRO A 329 16.85 -13.18 -2.33
CA PRO A 329 17.44 -14.03 -3.37
C PRO A 329 17.01 -15.50 -3.27
N GLU A 330 16.53 -15.92 -2.11
CA GLU A 330 15.98 -17.25 -1.88
C GLU A 330 14.61 -17.46 -2.55
N LYS A 331 13.82 -16.36 -2.74
CA LYS A 331 12.47 -16.44 -3.27
C LYS A 331 12.43 -16.31 -4.79
N ARG A 332 11.39 -16.88 -5.37
CA ARG A 332 11.04 -16.67 -6.77
C ARG A 332 10.20 -15.41 -6.91
N VAL A 333 10.45 -14.62 -7.95
CA VAL A 333 9.70 -13.39 -8.24
C VAL A 333 9.04 -13.53 -9.61
N PHE A 334 7.74 -13.26 -9.68
CA PHE A 334 7.00 -13.11 -10.94
C PHE A 334 6.67 -11.65 -11.18
N CYS A 335 7.13 -11.13 -12.31
CA CYS A 335 6.85 -9.78 -12.75
C CYS A 335 5.82 -9.82 -13.89
N PHE A 336 4.64 -9.27 -13.65
CA PHE A 336 3.64 -9.08 -14.68
C PHE A 336 3.75 -7.67 -15.25
N ALA A 337 4.02 -7.59 -16.56
CA ALA A 337 4.23 -6.32 -17.25
C ALA A 337 3.60 -6.36 -18.64
N GLY A 338 2.64 -5.46 -18.90
CA GLY A 338 2.16 -5.24 -20.26
C GLY A 338 3.28 -4.65 -21.13
N ASP A 339 3.14 -4.74 -22.44
CA ASP A 339 4.12 -4.30 -23.44
C ASP A 339 4.63 -2.87 -23.20
N GLY A 340 3.73 -1.88 -23.10
CA GLY A 340 4.11 -0.50 -22.83
C GLY A 340 4.72 -0.29 -21.44
N CYS A 341 4.26 -1.06 -20.45
CA CYS A 341 4.81 -1.02 -19.10
C CYS A 341 6.25 -1.56 -19.05
N LEU A 342 6.52 -2.65 -19.75
CA LEU A 342 7.85 -3.24 -19.89
C LEU A 342 8.81 -2.31 -20.65
N GLN A 343 8.35 -1.73 -21.75
CA GLN A 343 9.14 -0.84 -22.60
C GLN A 343 9.75 0.34 -21.84
N MET A 344 9.03 0.88 -20.84
CA MET A 344 9.51 2.05 -20.09
C MET A 344 10.76 1.79 -19.26
N THR A 345 11.01 0.54 -18.87
CA THR A 345 12.13 0.17 -17.99
C THR A 345 12.81 -1.12 -18.42
N ILE A 346 12.74 -1.47 -19.72
CA ILE A 346 13.27 -2.72 -20.26
C ILE A 346 14.77 -2.89 -20.00
N GLN A 347 15.52 -1.79 -19.88
CA GLN A 347 16.96 -1.80 -19.56
C GLN A 347 17.25 -2.48 -18.22
N GLU A 348 16.29 -2.55 -17.29
CA GLU A 348 16.46 -3.23 -15.99
C GLU A 348 16.62 -4.76 -16.14
N LEU A 349 16.35 -5.34 -17.31
CA LEU A 349 16.65 -6.73 -17.60
C LEU A 349 18.17 -7.00 -17.50
N ALA A 350 19.01 -6.01 -17.79
CA ALA A 350 20.45 -6.13 -17.63
C ALA A 350 20.85 -6.40 -16.18
N VAL A 351 20.19 -5.75 -15.22
CA VAL A 351 20.42 -5.95 -13.78
C VAL A 351 20.00 -7.36 -13.36
N LEU A 352 18.87 -7.87 -13.88
CA LEU A 352 18.45 -9.25 -13.63
C LEU A 352 19.50 -10.26 -14.08
N ALA A 353 20.08 -10.04 -15.27
CA ALA A 353 21.11 -10.91 -15.85
C ALA A 353 22.44 -10.82 -15.08
N GLU A 354 22.89 -9.60 -14.75
CA GLU A 354 24.14 -9.35 -14.02
C GLU A 354 24.12 -10.02 -12.65
N HIS A 355 23.02 -9.86 -11.90
CA HIS A 355 22.87 -10.42 -10.56
C HIS A 355 22.28 -11.84 -10.53
N LYS A 356 21.99 -12.45 -11.68
CA LYS A 356 21.40 -13.80 -11.82
C LYS A 356 20.16 -14.00 -10.94
N LEU A 357 19.27 -13.02 -10.93
CA LEU A 357 18.08 -13.01 -10.08
C LEU A 357 17.04 -14.04 -10.54
N LYS A 358 16.35 -14.69 -9.59
CA LYS A 358 15.27 -15.66 -9.85
C LYS A 358 13.95 -14.95 -10.18
N VAL A 359 13.96 -14.17 -11.27
CA VAL A 359 12.80 -13.40 -11.74
C VAL A 359 12.31 -13.97 -13.07
N THR A 360 11.01 -14.17 -13.18
CA THR A 360 10.34 -14.46 -14.45
C THR A 360 9.43 -13.29 -14.80
N VAL A 361 9.56 -12.78 -16.02
CA VAL A 361 8.75 -11.67 -16.54
C VAL A 361 7.71 -12.24 -17.52
N PHE A 362 6.44 -11.91 -17.28
CA PHE A 362 5.29 -12.29 -18.10
C PHE A 362 4.68 -11.07 -18.79
#